data_c06101b9217321bf5440fd502d1dfbbd
#
_entry.id   c06101b9217321bf5440fd502d1dfbbd
#
_cell.length_a   1.000
_cell.length_b   1.000
_cell.length_c   1.000
_cell.angle_alpha   90.00
_cell.angle_beta   90.00
_cell.angle_gamma   90.00
#
_symmetry.space_group_name_H-M   'P 1'
#
loop_
_entity.id
_entity.type
_entity.pdbx_description
1 polymer ?
#
loop_
_entity_poly.entity_id
_entity_poly.type
_entity_poly.pdbx_seq_one_letter_code
_entity_poly.pdbx_strand_id
1 'polypeptide(L)'
;MEFWKQAKAQHFVKRIICNIKRIIWRKNVITLNTLVDDSSLQRKKLKCNSNQHVGAYLVGIILCALFVPWCNHQYKMFQFLSNRHSECAENIAESEFFSPYYRCFQAIHLVKIAAHETDALIARMQHLPKTEIATDSCPNIVLIVGESYNKHHSALYGYPLPTTPRLSERAKRGELIVFDDVISPWNITSNAFRAFLSTHSSDEGGRWTDGILFPALFKQSGYRVAFLSNQFFHTASQGSIDFNGSFFLNDAHIEAQCFDFRNRFRSKNDGTILTLLKGFESGQHNLYLFHLWGQHMEYDHRYPSDKTAFTAQDIPRSDLNNTQRDIVTHYDNATRWNDEVVDRILLHFAQQDALVIYFSDHGEEVYDAGINAYGRIHDEQPSAAVIRNEYEVPFMIWGSHKFRQRHPDLFAQIHRPFSHDDLPHLLLGISGISTPYYQPQRDPLSPKFQPQRRLLRDKMDYDAALQRQKSTEF
;
A
#
# COMPACT_ATOMS: atom_id res chain seq x y z
N MET A 1 -20.92 -1.25 17.94
CA MET A 1 -21.74 -2.44 18.27
C MET A 1 -20.90 -3.71 18.40
N GLU A 2 -19.76 -3.85 17.73
CA GLU A 2 -18.87 -5.02 17.80
C GLU A 2 -18.08 -5.12 19.11
N PHE A 3 -17.60 -4.01 19.65
CA PHE A 3 -16.90 -3.99 20.95
C PHE A 3 -17.73 -4.58 22.09
N TRP A 4 -19.05 -4.41 22.03
CA TRP A 4 -19.99 -5.01 22.99
C TRP A 4 -20.18 -6.52 22.82
N LYS A 5 -20.01 -7.03 21.59
CA LYS A 5 -20.11 -8.48 21.29
C LYS A 5 -18.85 -9.23 21.73
N GLN A 6 -17.66 -8.65 21.50
CA GLN A 6 -16.39 -9.23 21.96
C GLN A 6 -16.28 -9.23 23.48
N ALA A 7 -16.68 -8.16 24.15
CA ALA A 7 -16.73 -8.11 25.63
C ALA A 7 -17.69 -9.15 26.21
N LYS A 8 -18.84 -9.39 25.58
CA LYS A 8 -19.79 -10.44 26.00
C LYS A 8 -19.23 -11.85 25.78
N ALA A 9 -18.53 -12.11 24.67
CA ALA A 9 -17.93 -13.41 24.40
C ALA A 9 -16.79 -13.70 25.39
N GLN A 10 -15.90 -12.73 25.66
CA GLN A 10 -14.86 -12.88 26.67
C GLN A 10 -15.42 -13.07 28.09
N HIS A 11 -16.50 -12.38 28.42
CA HIS A 11 -17.17 -12.52 29.70
C HIS A 11 -17.84 -13.91 29.84
N PHE A 12 -18.42 -14.43 28.77
CA PHE A 12 -19.02 -15.77 28.72
C PHE A 12 -17.96 -16.86 28.90
N VAL A 13 -16.82 -16.78 28.21
CA VAL A 13 -15.69 -17.72 28.33
C VAL A 13 -15.09 -17.67 29.74
N LYS A 14 -14.88 -16.46 30.32
CA LYS A 14 -14.43 -16.34 31.72
C LYS A 14 -15.42 -16.96 32.73
N ARG A 15 -16.71 -16.84 32.47
CA ARG A 15 -17.77 -17.40 33.32
C ARG A 15 -17.80 -18.94 33.25
N ILE A 16 -17.56 -19.52 32.06
CA ILE A 16 -17.41 -20.97 31.88
C ILE A 16 -16.18 -21.50 32.62
N ILE A 17 -15.02 -20.84 32.46
CA ILE A 17 -13.78 -21.24 33.14
C ILE A 17 -13.93 -21.12 34.66
N CYS A 18 -14.60 -20.10 35.18
CA CYS A 18 -14.86 -19.92 36.60
C CYS A 18 -15.81 -21.00 37.16
N ASN A 19 -16.84 -21.38 36.39
CA ASN A 19 -17.75 -22.46 36.77
C ASN A 19 -17.08 -23.83 36.75
N ILE A 20 -16.23 -24.10 35.76
CA ILE A 20 -15.41 -25.32 35.68
C ILE A 20 -14.46 -25.40 36.88
N LYS A 21 -13.75 -24.31 37.21
CA LYS A 21 -12.90 -24.26 38.45
C LYS A 21 -13.70 -24.50 39.71
N ARG A 22 -14.93 -23.97 39.82
CA ARG A 22 -15.80 -24.12 40.98
C ARG A 22 -16.35 -25.55 41.13
N ILE A 23 -16.62 -26.24 40.01
CA ILE A 23 -17.06 -27.64 39.97
C ILE A 23 -15.90 -28.56 40.36
N ILE A 24 -14.69 -28.32 39.88
CA ILE A 24 -13.48 -29.08 40.20
C ILE A 24 -13.16 -28.92 41.71
N TRP A 25 -13.24 -27.68 42.23
CA TRP A 25 -12.96 -27.41 43.64
C TRP A 25 -14.00 -28.02 44.58
N ARG A 26 -15.30 -27.93 44.26
CA ARG A 26 -16.37 -28.57 45.06
C ARG A 26 -16.27 -30.10 45.10
N LYS A 27 -15.88 -30.76 44.00
CA LYS A 27 -15.70 -32.23 44.00
C LYS A 27 -14.48 -32.66 44.80
N ASN A 28 -13.38 -31.92 44.78
CA ASN A 28 -12.20 -32.22 45.58
C ASN A 28 -12.43 -32.03 47.08
N VAL A 29 -13.29 -31.08 47.49
CA VAL A 29 -13.66 -30.89 48.93
C VAL A 29 -14.59 -31.98 49.42
N ILE A 30 -15.49 -32.50 48.58
CA ILE A 30 -16.41 -33.62 48.97
C ILE A 30 -15.65 -34.93 49.10
N THR A 31 -14.56 -35.14 48.34
CA THR A 31 -13.75 -36.36 48.39
C THR A 31 -12.82 -36.40 49.61
N LEU A 32 -12.48 -35.26 50.21
CA LEU A 32 -11.65 -35.19 51.41
C LEU A 32 -12.41 -35.43 52.72
N ASN A 33 -13.74 -35.21 52.76
CA ASN A 33 -14.55 -35.37 53.94
C ASN A 33 -15.16 -36.77 54.13
N THR A 34 -14.99 -37.71 53.17
CA THR A 34 -15.53 -39.07 53.22
C THR A 34 -14.47 -40.16 53.39
N LEU A 35 -13.21 -39.81 53.71
CA LEU A 35 -12.08 -40.72 53.83
C LEU A 35 -11.62 -40.92 55.28
N VAL A 36 -12.60 -41.08 56.22
CA VAL A 36 -12.35 -41.69 57.54
C VAL A 36 -13.40 -42.75 57.71
N ASP A 37 -13.19 -43.92 57.19
CA ASP A 37 -13.42 -45.26 57.69
C ASP A 37 -13.41 -46.34 56.58
N ASP A 38 -12.61 -47.32 56.85
CA ASP A 38 -12.66 -48.74 56.50
C ASP A 38 -12.41 -49.30 55.10
N SER A 39 -11.47 -50.24 55.08
CA SER A 39 -11.21 -51.40 54.22
C SER A 39 -10.62 -51.28 52.84
N SER A 40 -9.52 -52.01 52.64
CA SER A 40 -8.61 -52.03 51.46
C SER A 40 -9.24 -52.47 50.13
N LEU A 41 -10.45 -53.00 50.11
CA LEU A 41 -11.15 -53.46 48.90
C LEU A 41 -11.94 -52.32 48.16
N GLN A 42 -12.42 -51.34 48.92
CA GLN A 42 -13.10 -50.22 48.32
C GLN A 42 -12.11 -49.22 47.65
N ARG A 43 -10.85 -49.12 48.10
CA ARG A 43 -9.84 -48.27 47.58
C ARG A 43 -9.45 -48.59 46.12
N LYS A 44 -9.48 -49.84 45.68
CA LYS A 44 -9.18 -50.23 44.30
C LYS A 44 -10.31 -49.88 43.33
N LYS A 45 -11.58 -50.00 43.71
CA LYS A 45 -12.73 -49.60 42.87
C LYS A 45 -12.87 -48.09 42.73
N LEU A 46 -12.62 -47.32 43.79
CA LEU A 46 -12.65 -45.85 43.76
C LEU A 46 -11.50 -45.26 42.96
N LYS A 47 -10.28 -45.84 43.02
CA LYS A 47 -9.16 -45.41 42.18
C LYS A 47 -9.40 -45.68 40.68
N CYS A 48 -10.05 -46.81 40.34
CA CYS A 48 -10.35 -47.15 38.94
C CYS A 48 -11.40 -46.19 38.35
N ASN A 49 -12.44 -45.82 39.10
CA ASN A 49 -13.45 -44.87 38.63
C ASN A 49 -12.92 -43.42 38.53
N SER A 50 -12.04 -42.99 39.46
CA SER A 50 -11.49 -41.61 39.40
C SER A 50 -10.60 -41.39 38.18
N ASN A 51 -9.81 -42.39 37.77
CA ASN A 51 -8.95 -42.31 36.60
C ASN A 51 -9.74 -42.28 35.28
N GLN A 52 -10.89 -42.98 35.21
CA GLN A 52 -11.77 -42.91 34.03
C GLN A 52 -12.43 -41.54 33.87
N HIS A 53 -12.84 -40.92 34.98
CA HIS A 53 -13.41 -39.57 34.93
C HIS A 53 -12.36 -38.51 34.61
N VAL A 54 -11.12 -38.63 35.11
CA VAL A 54 -10.00 -37.72 34.75
C VAL A 54 -9.67 -37.84 33.27
N GLY A 55 -9.65 -39.06 32.70
CA GLY A 55 -9.45 -39.26 31.26
C GLY A 55 -10.57 -38.61 30.42
N ALA A 56 -11.83 -38.77 30.81
CA ALA A 56 -12.96 -38.14 30.13
C ALA A 56 -12.92 -36.58 30.18
N TYR A 57 -12.50 -36.01 31.31
CA TYR A 57 -12.32 -34.55 31.43
C TYR A 57 -11.16 -34.03 30.58
N LEU A 58 -10.04 -34.75 30.52
CA LEU A 58 -8.91 -34.39 29.65
C LEU A 58 -9.30 -34.44 28.17
N VAL A 59 -10.00 -35.48 27.73
CA VAL A 59 -10.53 -35.59 26.38
C VAL A 59 -11.52 -34.44 26.10
N GLY A 60 -12.41 -34.12 27.03
CA GLY A 60 -13.33 -32.98 26.88
C GLY A 60 -12.61 -31.64 26.77
N ILE A 61 -11.56 -31.43 27.55
CA ILE A 61 -10.73 -30.21 27.47
C ILE A 61 -10.01 -30.13 26.12
N ILE A 62 -9.44 -31.23 25.65
CA ILE A 62 -8.77 -31.31 24.34
C ILE A 62 -9.78 -31.04 23.21
N LEU A 63 -10.95 -31.66 23.26
CA LEU A 63 -12.00 -31.42 22.28
C LEU A 63 -12.47 -29.97 22.28
N CYS A 64 -12.65 -29.35 23.44
CA CYS A 64 -12.98 -27.92 23.52
C CYS A 64 -11.84 -27.02 23.01
N ALA A 65 -10.59 -27.39 23.32
CA ALA A 65 -9.41 -26.67 22.85
C ALA A 65 -9.24 -26.72 21.31
N LEU A 66 -9.71 -27.80 20.68
CA LEU A 66 -9.71 -27.94 19.21
C LEU A 66 -10.97 -27.33 18.57
N PHE A 67 -12.13 -27.47 19.23
CA PHE A 67 -13.42 -27.04 18.69
C PHE A 67 -13.60 -25.50 18.70
N VAL A 68 -13.12 -24.83 19.74
CA VAL A 68 -13.22 -23.37 19.85
C VAL A 68 -12.42 -22.65 18.76
N PRO A 69 -11.15 -22.99 18.50
CA PRO A 69 -10.41 -22.44 17.36
C PRO A 69 -11.06 -22.78 16.02
N TRP A 70 -11.57 -24.02 15.87
CA TRP A 70 -12.29 -24.42 14.65
C TRP A 70 -13.55 -23.59 14.41
N CYS A 71 -14.39 -23.37 15.42
CA CYS A 71 -15.57 -22.51 15.32
C CYS A 71 -15.21 -21.06 14.98
N ASN A 72 -14.16 -20.52 15.60
CA ASN A 72 -13.67 -19.18 15.31
C ASN A 72 -13.19 -19.07 13.87
N HIS A 73 -12.50 -20.09 13.38
CA HIS A 73 -12.05 -20.19 12.01
C HIS A 73 -13.23 -20.24 11.00
N GLN A 74 -14.27 -21.07 11.27
CA GLN A 74 -15.48 -21.12 10.45
C GLN A 74 -16.23 -19.78 10.45
N TYR A 75 -16.27 -19.08 11.59
CA TYR A 75 -16.87 -17.77 11.69
C TYR A 75 -16.13 -16.71 10.85
N LYS A 76 -14.79 -16.70 10.92
CA LYS A 76 -13.95 -15.82 10.06
C LYS A 76 -14.18 -16.13 8.58
N MET A 77 -14.24 -17.42 8.22
CA MET A 77 -14.52 -17.84 6.85
C MET A 77 -15.92 -17.40 6.38
N PHE A 78 -16.92 -17.50 7.23
CA PHE A 78 -18.27 -17.02 6.94
C PHE A 78 -18.29 -15.50 6.76
N GLN A 79 -17.61 -14.75 7.60
CA GLN A 79 -17.45 -13.29 7.44
C GLN A 79 -16.80 -12.95 6.10
N PHE A 80 -15.73 -13.66 5.73
CA PHE A 80 -15.05 -13.50 4.46
C PHE A 80 -15.97 -13.76 3.26
N LEU A 81 -16.68 -14.88 3.25
CA LEU A 81 -17.57 -15.26 2.15
C LEU A 81 -18.82 -14.35 2.04
N SER A 82 -19.26 -13.78 3.17
CA SER A 82 -20.39 -12.85 3.22
C SER A 82 -19.99 -11.41 2.88
N ASN A 83 -18.72 -11.08 2.94
CA ASN A 83 -18.21 -9.75 2.63
C ASN A 83 -17.82 -9.67 1.15
N ARG A 84 -18.36 -8.69 0.44
CA ARG A 84 -18.17 -8.51 -1.00
C ARG A 84 -17.00 -7.56 -1.34
N HIS A 85 -16.14 -7.24 -0.36
CA HIS A 85 -15.05 -6.27 -0.50
C HIS A 85 -13.69 -6.94 -0.40
N SER A 86 -12.74 -6.49 -1.22
CA SER A 86 -11.35 -6.95 -1.25
C SER A 86 -10.62 -6.79 0.08
N GLU A 87 -10.98 -5.77 0.86
CA GLU A 87 -10.38 -5.45 2.17
C GLU A 87 -10.45 -6.59 3.20
N CYS A 88 -11.46 -7.46 3.14
CA CYS A 88 -11.54 -8.62 4.04
C CYS A 88 -10.58 -9.74 3.70
N ALA A 89 -10.03 -9.72 2.50
CA ALA A 89 -9.13 -10.74 2.02
C ALA A 89 -7.75 -10.67 2.70
N GLU A 90 -7.26 -9.48 2.97
CA GLU A 90 -5.97 -9.24 3.60
C GLU A 90 -5.95 -9.74 5.04
N ASN A 91 -7.02 -9.49 5.79
CA ASN A 91 -7.15 -9.93 7.19
C ASN A 91 -7.21 -11.46 7.37
N ILE A 92 -7.46 -12.20 6.28
CA ILE A 92 -7.59 -13.67 6.32
C ILE A 92 -6.35 -14.35 5.76
N ALA A 93 -5.61 -13.69 4.85
CA ALA A 93 -4.34 -14.20 4.32
C ALA A 93 -3.26 -14.33 5.40
N GLU A 94 -3.32 -13.53 6.45
CA GLU A 94 -2.37 -13.49 7.57
C GLU A 94 -2.59 -14.59 8.62
N SER A 95 -3.69 -15.35 8.58
CA SER A 95 -3.89 -16.41 9.55
C SER A 95 -3.06 -17.64 9.20
N GLU A 96 -1.99 -17.91 9.97
CA GLU A 96 -1.05 -19.03 9.83
C GLU A 96 -1.70 -20.44 9.80
N PHE A 97 -3.01 -20.54 10.05
CA PHE A 97 -3.76 -21.79 10.20
C PHE A 97 -4.65 -22.15 9.00
N PHE A 98 -4.47 -21.49 7.84
CA PHE A 98 -5.32 -21.78 6.69
C PHE A 98 -4.92 -23.10 6.00
N SER A 99 -5.87 -24.04 5.93
CA SER A 99 -5.69 -25.24 5.12
C SER A 99 -5.61 -24.88 3.62
N PRO A 100 -4.92 -25.68 2.77
CA PRO A 100 -4.82 -25.44 1.34
C PRO A 100 -6.19 -25.28 0.65
N TYR A 101 -7.23 -25.96 1.14
CA TYR A 101 -8.59 -25.84 0.62
C TYR A 101 -9.16 -24.43 0.79
N TYR A 102 -8.95 -23.83 1.96
CA TYR A 102 -9.42 -22.47 2.22
C TYR A 102 -8.67 -21.45 1.37
N ARG A 103 -7.38 -21.65 1.10
CA ARG A 103 -6.60 -20.79 0.18
C ARG A 103 -7.16 -20.82 -1.24
N CYS A 104 -7.58 -22.00 -1.73
CA CYS A 104 -8.23 -22.11 -3.03
C CYS A 104 -9.57 -21.35 -3.06
N PHE A 105 -10.40 -21.51 -2.04
CA PHE A 105 -11.66 -20.77 -1.93
C PHE A 105 -11.44 -19.27 -1.83
N GLN A 106 -10.45 -18.85 -1.03
CA GLN A 106 -10.04 -17.46 -0.92
C GLN A 106 -9.64 -16.90 -2.28
N ALA A 107 -8.74 -17.57 -3.00
CA ALA A 107 -8.28 -17.14 -4.32
C ALA A 107 -9.45 -16.98 -5.31
N ILE A 108 -10.36 -17.96 -5.36
CA ILE A 108 -11.55 -17.89 -6.24
C ILE A 108 -12.47 -16.73 -5.84
N HIS A 109 -12.64 -16.49 -4.55
CA HIS A 109 -13.48 -15.40 -4.06
C HIS A 109 -12.87 -14.03 -4.39
N LEU A 110 -11.56 -13.88 -4.21
CA LEU A 110 -10.81 -12.67 -4.56
C LEU A 110 -10.90 -12.33 -6.05
N VAL A 111 -10.72 -13.35 -6.92
CA VAL A 111 -10.89 -13.17 -8.36
C VAL A 111 -12.29 -12.69 -8.71
N LYS A 112 -13.34 -13.21 -8.05
CA LYS A 112 -14.72 -12.75 -8.27
C LYS A 112 -14.95 -11.32 -7.80
N ILE A 113 -14.37 -10.93 -6.65
CA ILE A 113 -14.44 -9.55 -6.15
C ILE A 113 -13.73 -8.62 -7.14
N ALA A 114 -12.51 -8.94 -7.53
CA ALA A 114 -11.73 -8.14 -8.47
C ALA A 114 -12.45 -7.99 -9.82
N ALA A 115 -13.05 -9.06 -10.34
CA ALA A 115 -13.87 -9.00 -11.55
C ALA A 115 -15.09 -8.08 -11.37
N HIS A 116 -15.82 -8.19 -10.26
CA HIS A 116 -16.97 -7.35 -9.97
C HIS A 116 -16.61 -5.86 -9.81
N GLU A 117 -15.49 -5.57 -9.14
CA GLU A 117 -14.94 -4.21 -9.02
C GLU A 117 -14.56 -3.65 -10.39
N THR A 118 -13.89 -4.47 -11.22
CA THR A 118 -13.54 -4.11 -12.60
C THR A 118 -14.76 -3.81 -13.45
N ASP A 119 -15.79 -4.67 -13.41
CA ASP A 119 -17.04 -4.47 -14.15
C ASP A 119 -17.76 -3.18 -13.71
N ALA A 120 -17.82 -2.90 -12.40
CA ALA A 120 -18.43 -1.69 -11.86
C ALA A 120 -17.69 -0.43 -12.33
N LEU A 121 -16.37 -0.45 -12.32
CA LEU A 121 -15.51 0.65 -12.79
C LEU A 121 -15.71 0.88 -14.31
N ILE A 122 -15.68 -0.19 -15.12
CA ILE A 122 -15.91 -0.12 -16.57
C ILE A 122 -17.28 0.52 -16.87
N ALA A 123 -18.33 0.03 -16.19
CA ALA A 123 -19.69 0.56 -16.38
C ALA A 123 -19.78 2.06 -16.04
N ARG A 124 -19.10 2.50 -14.99
CA ARG A 124 -19.05 3.92 -14.59
C ARG A 124 -18.29 4.77 -15.61
N MET A 125 -17.14 4.28 -16.10
CA MET A 125 -16.34 5.00 -17.10
C MET A 125 -16.98 5.05 -18.50
N GLN A 126 -17.95 4.19 -18.81
CA GLN A 126 -18.71 4.28 -20.06
C GLN A 126 -19.62 5.52 -20.16
N HIS A 127 -19.93 6.15 -19.03
CA HIS A 127 -20.88 7.27 -18.94
C HIS A 127 -20.21 8.54 -18.40
N LEU A 128 -18.99 8.82 -18.85
CA LEU A 128 -18.27 10.03 -18.42
C LEU A 128 -19.01 11.29 -18.89
N PRO A 129 -19.11 12.33 -18.05
CA PRO A 129 -19.65 13.61 -18.46
C PRO A 129 -18.72 14.25 -19.50
N LYS A 130 -19.27 15.12 -20.35
CA LYS A 130 -18.43 15.93 -21.23
C LYS A 130 -17.45 16.76 -20.40
N THR A 131 -16.21 16.79 -20.84
CA THR A 131 -15.12 17.53 -20.21
C THR A 131 -14.57 18.55 -21.21
N GLU A 132 -14.14 19.70 -20.70
CA GLU A 132 -13.49 20.76 -21.47
C GLU A 132 -12.14 21.07 -20.85
N ILE A 133 -11.18 21.46 -21.67
CA ILE A 133 -9.84 21.87 -21.22
C ILE A 133 -9.77 23.39 -21.28
N ALA A 134 -9.23 24.02 -20.21
CA ALA A 134 -8.96 25.44 -20.19
C ALA A 134 -7.89 25.81 -21.24
N THR A 135 -7.98 27.02 -21.78
CA THR A 135 -7.09 27.50 -22.86
C THR A 135 -5.62 27.65 -22.44
N ASP A 136 -5.34 27.83 -21.17
CA ASP A 136 -3.99 27.93 -20.57
C ASP A 136 -3.50 26.65 -19.89
N SER A 137 -4.14 25.52 -20.18
CA SER A 137 -3.79 24.21 -19.64
C SER A 137 -2.35 23.81 -19.89
N CYS A 138 -1.80 22.93 -19.06
CA CYS A 138 -0.47 22.36 -19.24
C CYS A 138 -0.46 21.37 -20.42
N PRO A 139 0.32 21.61 -21.50
CA PRO A 139 0.28 20.72 -22.66
C PRO A 139 0.95 19.38 -22.43
N ASN A 140 1.95 19.27 -21.54
CA ASN A 140 2.60 18.01 -21.23
C ASN A 140 2.65 17.78 -19.72
N ILE A 141 1.86 16.84 -19.25
CA ILE A 141 1.86 16.38 -17.86
C ILE A 141 2.52 15.00 -17.82
N VAL A 142 3.53 14.87 -16.98
CA VAL A 142 4.32 13.64 -16.82
C VAL A 142 4.22 13.17 -15.38
N LEU A 143 3.74 11.96 -15.21
CA LEU A 143 3.67 11.29 -13.92
C LEU A 143 4.72 10.17 -13.89
N ILE A 144 5.67 10.26 -12.99
CA ILE A 144 6.68 9.22 -12.76
C ILE A 144 6.33 8.53 -11.45
N VAL A 145 5.86 7.30 -11.54
CA VAL A 145 5.55 6.45 -10.40
C VAL A 145 6.80 5.61 -10.10
N GLY A 146 7.47 5.92 -9.00
CA GLY A 146 8.52 5.11 -8.40
C GLY A 146 7.91 3.91 -7.68
N GLU A 147 8.76 3.06 -7.14
CA GLU A 147 8.38 1.80 -6.49
C GLU A 147 9.21 1.61 -5.23
N SER A 148 8.54 1.26 -4.11
CA SER A 148 9.18 0.84 -2.87
C SER A 148 10.22 1.86 -2.32
N TYR A 149 9.95 3.17 -2.43
CA TYR A 149 10.92 4.19 -2.06
C TYR A 149 10.68 4.76 -0.66
N ASN A 150 11.46 4.28 0.30
CA ASN A 150 11.53 4.88 1.64
C ASN A 150 12.09 6.31 1.54
N LYS A 151 11.28 7.30 1.85
CA LYS A 151 11.65 8.72 1.82
C LYS A 151 12.89 9.01 2.69
N HIS A 152 13.04 8.27 3.80
CA HIS A 152 14.13 8.47 4.76
C HIS A 152 15.50 7.98 4.26
N HIS A 153 15.56 7.26 3.13
CA HIS A 153 16.78 6.95 2.39
C HIS A 153 17.12 7.95 1.28
N SER A 154 16.43 9.09 1.24
CA SER A 154 16.68 10.14 0.25
C SER A 154 17.46 11.30 0.85
N ALA A 155 18.61 11.66 0.26
CA ALA A 155 19.36 12.86 0.65
C ALA A 155 18.56 14.14 0.49
N LEU A 156 17.59 14.17 -0.45
CA LEU A 156 16.67 15.28 -0.64
C LEU A 156 15.79 15.54 0.59
N TYR A 157 15.56 14.51 1.42
CA TYR A 157 14.81 14.55 2.67
C TYR A 157 15.68 14.39 3.91
N GLY A 158 17.00 14.58 3.77
CA GLY A 158 17.94 14.64 4.91
C GLY A 158 18.70 13.35 5.21
N TYR A 159 18.62 12.32 4.38
CA TYR A 159 19.46 11.13 4.54
C TYR A 159 20.95 11.48 4.40
N PRO A 160 21.83 10.92 5.27
CA PRO A 160 23.23 11.35 5.32
C PRO A 160 24.05 10.98 4.08
N LEU A 161 23.72 9.88 3.38
CA LEU A 161 24.41 9.54 2.14
C LEU A 161 23.83 10.30 0.95
N PRO A 162 24.66 10.67 -0.04
CA PRO A 162 24.22 11.45 -1.22
C PRO A 162 23.47 10.55 -2.22
N THR A 163 22.34 9.98 -1.81
CA THR A 163 21.52 9.10 -2.63
C THR A 163 20.72 9.82 -3.73
N THR A 164 20.48 11.14 -3.59
CA THR A 164 19.72 11.92 -4.57
C THR A 164 20.43 13.24 -4.97
N PRO A 165 21.69 13.24 -5.47
CA PRO A 165 22.45 14.45 -5.70
C PRO A 165 21.91 15.32 -6.85
N ARG A 166 21.32 14.70 -7.91
CA ARG A 166 20.80 15.45 -9.08
C ARG A 166 19.52 16.18 -8.70
N LEU A 167 18.60 15.50 -8.04
CA LEU A 167 17.36 16.10 -7.55
C LEU A 167 17.63 17.13 -6.46
N SER A 168 18.58 16.87 -5.55
CA SER A 168 19.01 17.85 -4.55
C SER A 168 19.59 19.12 -5.17
N GLU A 169 20.36 19.00 -6.25
CA GLU A 169 20.90 20.15 -6.96
C GLU A 169 19.79 20.94 -7.67
N ARG A 170 18.80 20.26 -8.28
CA ARG A 170 17.63 20.91 -8.88
C ARG A 170 16.79 21.66 -7.83
N ALA A 171 16.61 21.05 -6.65
CA ALA A 171 15.91 21.71 -5.54
C ALA A 171 16.63 22.98 -5.09
N LYS A 172 17.95 22.94 -4.95
CA LYS A 172 18.78 24.15 -4.64
C LYS A 172 18.65 25.25 -5.68
N ARG A 173 18.44 24.89 -6.96
CA ARG A 173 18.21 25.87 -8.04
C ARG A 173 16.75 26.36 -8.13
N GLY A 174 15.86 25.91 -7.23
CA GLY A 174 14.44 26.28 -7.26
C GLY A 174 13.66 25.70 -8.44
N GLU A 175 14.15 24.59 -9.02
CA GLU A 175 13.46 23.90 -10.12
C GLU A 175 12.44 22.88 -9.64
N LEU A 176 12.52 22.45 -8.36
CA LEU A 176 11.66 21.46 -7.74
C LEU A 176 10.85 22.07 -6.59
N ILE A 177 9.57 21.73 -6.55
CA ILE A 177 8.78 21.77 -5.32
C ILE A 177 8.95 20.40 -4.65
N VAL A 178 9.42 20.36 -3.42
CA VAL A 178 9.58 19.15 -2.62
C VAL A 178 8.55 19.18 -1.52
N PHE A 179 7.67 18.18 -1.51
CA PHE A 179 6.66 18.03 -0.46
C PHE A 179 7.25 17.15 0.65
N ASP A 180 7.14 17.60 1.87
CA ASP A 180 7.73 16.93 3.05
C ASP A 180 6.75 16.00 3.79
N ASP A 181 5.44 16.18 3.62
CA ASP A 181 4.40 15.44 4.33
C ASP A 181 3.38 14.81 3.36
N VAL A 182 3.83 13.79 2.65
CA VAL A 182 2.98 13.02 1.74
C VAL A 182 3.03 11.55 2.11
N ILE A 183 1.87 10.90 2.11
CA ILE A 183 1.75 9.48 2.34
C ILE A 183 1.14 8.74 1.16
N SER A 184 1.52 7.48 1.00
CA SER A 184 0.70 6.50 0.29
C SER A 184 -0.31 5.89 1.26
N PRO A 185 -1.59 5.76 0.90
CA PRO A 185 -2.57 5.07 1.76
C PRO A 185 -2.34 3.56 1.83
N TRP A 186 -1.50 3.01 0.95
CA TRP A 186 -1.23 1.58 0.84
C TRP A 186 0.28 1.30 0.70
N ASN A 187 0.73 0.18 1.27
CA ASN A 187 2.10 -0.34 1.14
C ASN A 187 2.21 -1.50 0.12
N ILE A 188 1.24 -1.63 -0.79
CA ILE A 188 1.18 -2.64 -1.85
C ILE A 188 0.86 -1.94 -3.16
N THR A 189 1.65 -2.19 -4.20
CA THR A 189 1.61 -1.51 -5.49
C THR A 189 0.22 -1.50 -6.13
N SER A 190 -0.47 -2.65 -6.21
CA SER A 190 -1.80 -2.72 -6.84
C SER A 190 -2.86 -1.89 -6.12
N ASN A 191 -2.82 -1.85 -4.78
CA ASN A 191 -3.75 -1.06 -3.99
C ASN A 191 -3.40 0.43 -4.04
N ALA A 192 -2.09 0.78 -4.02
CA ALA A 192 -1.64 2.15 -4.23
C ALA A 192 -2.09 2.70 -5.58
N PHE A 193 -1.98 1.89 -6.67
CA PHE A 193 -2.47 2.26 -8.00
C PHE A 193 -3.98 2.50 -8.02
N ARG A 194 -4.79 1.69 -7.34
CA ARG A 194 -6.22 1.93 -7.19
C ARG A 194 -6.50 3.27 -6.52
N ALA A 195 -5.79 3.56 -5.44
CA ALA A 195 -5.96 4.80 -4.69
C ALA A 195 -5.59 6.02 -5.53
N PHE A 196 -4.36 6.12 -6.05
CA PHE A 196 -3.92 7.33 -6.73
C PHE A 196 -4.45 7.51 -8.16
N LEU A 197 -5.06 6.49 -8.78
CA LEU A 197 -5.71 6.63 -10.08
C LEU A 197 -7.20 6.98 -9.98
N SER A 198 -7.87 6.60 -8.89
CA SER A 198 -9.29 6.88 -8.69
C SER A 198 -9.53 8.30 -8.18
N THR A 199 -10.57 8.95 -8.68
CA THR A 199 -11.03 10.24 -8.14
C THR A 199 -11.80 10.10 -6.82
N HIS A 200 -11.90 8.90 -6.25
CA HIS A 200 -12.51 8.63 -4.95
C HIS A 200 -11.40 8.44 -3.91
N SER A 201 -11.46 9.19 -2.83
CA SER A 201 -10.49 9.12 -1.74
C SER A 201 -11.01 8.28 -0.58
N SER A 202 -10.10 7.61 0.13
CA SER A 202 -10.42 6.62 1.17
C SER A 202 -11.21 7.20 2.35
N ASP A 203 -11.04 8.48 2.68
CA ASP A 203 -11.77 9.15 3.76
C ASP A 203 -13.23 9.51 3.42
N GLU A 204 -13.62 9.42 2.15
CA GLU A 204 -15.00 9.64 1.72
C GLU A 204 -15.92 8.44 2.07
N GLY A 205 -15.31 7.29 2.44
CA GLY A 205 -16.04 6.03 2.62
C GLY A 205 -16.52 5.44 1.29
N GLY A 206 -16.96 4.20 1.28
CA GLY A 206 -17.33 3.53 0.02
C GLY A 206 -16.16 2.75 -0.59
N ARG A 207 -16.01 2.76 -1.90
CA ARG A 207 -15.02 1.97 -2.63
C ARG A 207 -14.24 2.82 -3.61
N TRP A 208 -13.00 2.47 -3.87
CA TRP A 208 -12.18 3.10 -4.91
C TRP A 208 -12.89 3.12 -6.30
N THR A 209 -13.74 2.11 -6.58
CA THR A 209 -14.57 2.04 -7.80
C THR A 209 -15.77 3.00 -7.81
N ASP A 210 -16.01 3.73 -6.72
CA ASP A 210 -17.04 4.78 -6.70
C ASP A 210 -16.53 6.07 -7.38
N GLY A 211 -15.23 6.19 -7.60
CA GLY A 211 -14.61 7.20 -8.45
C GLY A 211 -14.47 6.79 -9.92
N ILE A 212 -13.75 7.61 -10.65
CA ILE A 212 -13.33 7.41 -12.04
C ILE A 212 -11.80 7.38 -12.09
N LEU A 213 -11.23 6.56 -12.96
CA LEU A 213 -9.79 6.63 -13.22
C LEU A 213 -9.47 7.91 -13.98
N PHE A 214 -8.63 8.79 -13.38
CA PHE A 214 -8.34 10.09 -13.98
C PHE A 214 -7.75 10.00 -15.41
N PRO A 215 -6.98 8.97 -15.82
CA PRO A 215 -6.52 8.85 -17.20
C PRO A 215 -7.66 8.79 -18.22
N ALA A 216 -8.81 8.20 -17.86
CA ALA A 216 -9.98 8.19 -18.72
C ALA A 216 -10.58 9.61 -18.92
N LEU A 217 -10.59 10.44 -17.86
CA LEU A 217 -11.02 11.84 -17.96
C LEU A 217 -10.06 12.64 -18.84
N PHE A 218 -8.75 12.42 -18.71
CA PHE A 218 -7.74 13.07 -19.55
C PHE A 218 -7.92 12.70 -21.03
N LYS A 219 -8.05 11.41 -21.32
CA LYS A 219 -8.28 10.92 -22.69
C LYS A 219 -9.53 11.49 -23.29
N GLN A 220 -10.65 11.47 -22.54
CA GLN A 220 -11.91 12.04 -22.99
C GLN A 220 -11.81 13.55 -23.27
N SER A 221 -11.00 14.27 -22.48
CA SER A 221 -10.77 15.72 -22.66
C SER A 221 -9.85 16.05 -23.85
N GLY A 222 -9.29 15.05 -24.54
CA GLY A 222 -8.43 15.25 -25.71
C GLY A 222 -6.94 15.18 -25.43
N TYR A 223 -6.50 14.81 -24.22
CA TYR A 223 -5.11 14.42 -23.98
C TYR A 223 -4.80 13.10 -24.68
N ARG A 224 -3.61 13.00 -25.27
CA ARG A 224 -3.03 11.71 -25.67
C ARG A 224 -2.38 11.08 -24.45
N VAL A 225 -2.81 9.89 -24.09
CA VAL A 225 -2.40 9.24 -22.83
C VAL A 225 -1.51 8.04 -23.10
N ALA A 226 -0.25 8.08 -22.60
CA ALA A 226 0.71 6.99 -22.67
C ALA A 226 0.95 6.41 -21.28
N PHE A 227 0.84 5.08 -21.11
CA PHE A 227 1.25 4.37 -19.91
C PHE A 227 2.38 3.40 -20.22
N LEU A 228 3.55 3.66 -19.64
CA LEU A 228 4.80 2.96 -19.87
C LEU A 228 5.26 2.33 -18.55
N SER A 229 5.20 1.00 -18.47
CA SER A 229 5.52 0.27 -17.25
C SER A 229 6.68 -0.69 -17.47
N ASN A 230 7.61 -0.74 -16.52
CA ASN A 230 8.64 -1.77 -16.46
C ASN A 230 8.20 -2.98 -15.61
N GLN A 231 7.07 -2.92 -14.94
CA GLN A 231 6.58 -3.97 -14.06
C GLN A 231 5.37 -4.72 -14.64
N PHE A 232 4.23 -4.05 -14.77
CA PHE A 232 2.96 -4.64 -15.16
C PHE A 232 2.67 -4.39 -16.64
N PHE A 233 2.91 -5.39 -17.48
CA PHE A 233 2.55 -5.32 -18.88
C PHE A 233 1.83 -6.61 -19.29
N HIS A 234 0.91 -6.47 -20.21
CA HIS A 234 0.10 -7.57 -20.70
C HIS A 234 0.87 -8.34 -21.79
N THR A 235 1.34 -9.54 -21.45
CA THR A 235 1.82 -10.50 -22.46
C THR A 235 1.00 -11.78 -22.38
N ALA A 236 0.71 -12.39 -23.52
CA ALA A 236 -0.02 -13.65 -23.58
C ALA A 236 0.66 -14.82 -22.81
N SER A 237 1.97 -14.69 -22.51
CA SER A 237 2.77 -15.71 -21.84
C SER A 237 3.13 -15.40 -20.39
N GLN A 238 2.91 -14.17 -19.92
CA GLN A 238 3.22 -13.72 -18.56
C GLN A 238 2.08 -12.85 -18.06
N GLY A 239 0.99 -13.48 -17.64
CA GLY A 239 0.00 -12.78 -16.84
C GLY A 239 0.67 -12.29 -15.55
N SER A 240 0.76 -10.98 -15.34
CA SER A 240 1.13 -10.44 -14.04
C SER A 240 0.00 -10.79 -13.09
N ILE A 241 0.20 -11.82 -12.29
CA ILE A 241 -0.69 -12.16 -11.18
C ILE A 241 -0.12 -11.38 -10.00
N ASP A 242 -0.84 -10.38 -9.53
CA ASP A 242 -0.59 -9.81 -8.21
C ASP A 242 -1.37 -10.60 -7.15
N PHE A 243 -1.22 -10.24 -5.88
CA PHE A 243 -1.91 -10.89 -4.76
C PHE A 243 -3.45 -10.83 -4.87
N ASN A 244 -3.99 -9.92 -5.68
CA ASN A 244 -5.41 -9.66 -5.87
C ASN A 244 -5.94 -10.19 -7.22
N GLY A 245 -5.18 -11.01 -7.93
CA GLY A 245 -5.50 -11.52 -9.26
C GLY A 245 -4.66 -10.85 -10.35
N SER A 246 -5.22 -10.49 -11.50
CA SER A 246 -4.50 -9.74 -12.51
C SER A 246 -4.54 -8.24 -12.20
N PHE A 247 -3.44 -7.53 -12.51
CA PHE A 247 -3.37 -6.07 -12.37
C PHE A 247 -4.49 -5.41 -13.20
N PHE A 248 -5.37 -4.65 -12.55
CA PHE A 248 -6.63 -4.19 -13.15
C PHE A 248 -6.45 -3.33 -14.41
N LEU A 249 -5.34 -2.60 -14.55
CA LEU A 249 -5.02 -1.84 -15.76
C LEU A 249 -4.70 -2.75 -16.98
N ASN A 250 -4.57 -4.06 -16.80
CA ASN A 250 -4.39 -5.02 -17.89
C ASN A 250 -5.73 -5.51 -18.46
N ASP A 251 -6.87 -5.12 -17.88
CA ASP A 251 -8.17 -5.33 -18.49
C ASP A 251 -8.28 -4.53 -19.79
N ALA A 252 -8.74 -5.19 -20.88
CA ALA A 252 -8.77 -4.59 -22.21
C ALA A 252 -9.73 -3.40 -22.32
N HIS A 253 -10.83 -3.40 -21.56
CA HIS A 253 -11.80 -2.30 -21.55
C HIS A 253 -11.26 -1.09 -20.77
N ILE A 254 -10.61 -1.33 -19.63
CA ILE A 254 -9.94 -0.27 -18.86
C ILE A 254 -8.79 0.32 -19.68
N GLU A 255 -7.96 -0.54 -20.30
CA GLU A 255 -6.86 -0.08 -21.16
C GLU A 255 -7.39 0.81 -22.29
N ALA A 256 -8.44 0.36 -22.99
CA ALA A 256 -9.00 1.13 -24.10
C ALA A 256 -9.62 2.47 -23.69
N GLN A 257 -10.17 2.56 -22.48
CA GLN A 257 -10.77 3.79 -21.97
C GLN A 257 -9.72 4.77 -21.40
N CYS A 258 -8.62 4.25 -20.84
CA CYS A 258 -7.64 5.07 -20.14
C CYS A 258 -6.45 5.48 -21.01
N PHE A 259 -6.01 4.65 -21.96
CA PHE A 259 -4.72 4.84 -22.64
C PHE A 259 -4.85 4.82 -24.15
N ASP A 260 -4.08 5.66 -24.84
CA ASP A 260 -3.88 5.63 -26.29
C ASP A 260 -2.68 4.78 -26.65
N PHE A 261 -1.73 4.64 -25.72
CA PHE A 261 -0.49 3.91 -25.93
C PHE A 261 -0.05 3.18 -24.66
N ARG A 262 0.36 1.92 -24.82
CA ARG A 262 1.03 1.12 -23.78
C ARG A 262 2.18 0.33 -24.39
N ASN A 263 3.28 0.21 -23.62
CA ASN A 263 4.35 -0.70 -24.01
C ASN A 263 3.92 -2.16 -23.86
N ARG A 264 4.42 -3.01 -24.75
CA ARG A 264 4.21 -4.47 -24.73
C ARG A 264 5.45 -5.24 -24.26
N PHE A 265 6.55 -4.55 -24.00
CA PHE A 265 7.83 -5.11 -23.59
C PHE A 265 8.45 -4.22 -22.53
N ARG A 266 9.24 -4.82 -21.63
CA ARG A 266 10.06 -4.07 -20.68
C ARG A 266 11.16 -3.31 -21.40
N SER A 267 11.59 -2.17 -20.87
CA SER A 267 12.90 -1.64 -21.18
C SER A 267 13.99 -2.47 -20.47
N LYS A 268 15.23 -2.36 -20.91
CA LYS A 268 16.36 -3.09 -20.30
C LYS A 268 16.50 -2.83 -18.81
N ASN A 269 16.31 -1.59 -18.41
CA ASN A 269 16.26 -1.08 -17.03
C ASN A 269 15.55 0.28 -17.04
N ASP A 270 15.28 0.87 -15.89
CA ASP A 270 14.59 2.15 -15.80
C ASP A 270 15.32 3.28 -16.52
N GLY A 271 16.65 3.26 -16.59
CA GLY A 271 17.44 4.26 -17.33
C GLY A 271 17.20 4.29 -18.84
N THR A 272 16.54 3.29 -19.39
CA THR A 272 16.17 3.22 -20.81
C THR A 272 14.65 3.27 -21.05
N ILE A 273 13.84 3.60 -20.02
CA ILE A 273 12.37 3.61 -20.11
C ILE A 273 11.84 4.56 -21.19
N LEU A 274 12.53 5.66 -21.47
CA LEU A 274 12.18 6.61 -22.53
C LEU A 274 12.17 5.98 -23.93
N THR A 275 12.90 4.86 -24.13
CA THR A 275 12.88 4.14 -25.42
C THR A 275 11.52 3.49 -25.69
N LEU A 276 10.71 3.29 -24.65
CA LEU A 276 9.35 2.75 -24.76
C LEU A 276 8.38 3.75 -25.40
N LEU A 277 8.73 5.04 -25.46
CA LEU A 277 7.94 6.06 -26.19
C LEU A 277 7.99 5.89 -27.71
N LYS A 278 8.86 5.03 -28.23
CA LYS A 278 8.93 4.77 -29.67
C LYS A 278 7.57 4.25 -30.19
N GLY A 279 6.99 5.01 -31.11
CA GLY A 279 5.66 4.71 -31.68
C GLY A 279 4.50 5.44 -30.97
N PHE A 280 4.76 6.17 -29.90
CA PHE A 280 3.77 7.08 -29.35
C PHE A 280 3.70 8.36 -30.20
N GLU A 281 2.50 8.67 -30.68
CA GLU A 281 2.21 9.89 -31.39
C GLU A 281 1.64 10.93 -30.44
N SER A 282 2.44 11.94 -30.11
CA SER A 282 2.03 13.04 -29.23
C SER A 282 0.99 13.93 -29.92
N GLY A 283 0.05 14.43 -29.12
CA GLY A 283 -0.96 15.42 -29.51
C GLY A 283 -0.59 16.83 -29.05
N GLN A 284 -1.56 17.72 -29.10
CA GLN A 284 -1.44 19.06 -28.54
C GLN A 284 -1.31 19.02 -27.01
N HIS A 285 -2.05 18.11 -26.37
CA HIS A 285 -1.98 17.84 -24.93
C HIS A 285 -1.63 16.36 -24.71
N ASN A 286 -0.71 16.10 -23.78
CA ASN A 286 -0.20 14.75 -23.53
C ASN A 286 -0.10 14.49 -22.02
N LEU A 287 -0.52 13.28 -21.64
CA LEU A 287 -0.31 12.72 -20.31
C LEU A 287 0.59 11.49 -20.45
N TYR A 288 1.73 11.52 -19.79
CA TYR A 288 2.67 10.42 -19.74
C TYR A 288 2.69 9.82 -18.33
N LEU A 289 2.49 8.53 -18.22
CA LEU A 289 2.65 7.78 -16.96
C LEU A 289 3.82 6.83 -17.15
N PHE A 290 4.90 7.03 -16.40
CA PHE A 290 6.05 6.11 -16.31
C PHE A 290 5.98 5.37 -15.00
N HIS A 291 5.95 4.04 -15.05
CA HIS A 291 6.00 3.17 -13.87
C HIS A 291 7.33 2.44 -13.85
N LEU A 292 8.16 2.78 -12.87
CA LEU A 292 9.52 2.30 -12.73
C LEU A 292 9.59 0.99 -11.95
N TRP A 293 10.69 0.26 -12.07
CA TRP A 293 11.09 -0.76 -11.12
C TRP A 293 11.54 -0.16 -9.78
N GLY A 294 12.10 1.05 -9.83
CA GLY A 294 12.55 1.78 -8.65
C GLY A 294 13.41 0.95 -7.72
N GLN A 295 13.02 0.90 -6.45
CA GLN A 295 13.68 0.18 -5.36
C GLN A 295 12.97 -1.13 -4.98
N HIS A 296 12.20 -1.75 -5.88
CA HIS A 296 11.55 -3.03 -5.63
C HIS A 296 12.54 -4.08 -5.15
N MET A 297 12.10 -5.03 -4.30
CA MET A 297 12.92 -6.12 -3.75
C MET A 297 13.86 -6.77 -4.79
N GLU A 298 14.94 -7.42 -4.33
CA GLU A 298 16.13 -7.77 -5.12
C GLU A 298 16.87 -6.49 -5.54
N TYR A 299 17.20 -5.64 -4.57
CA TYR A 299 17.73 -4.29 -4.77
C TYR A 299 19.02 -4.27 -5.60
N ASP A 300 19.86 -5.31 -5.53
CA ASP A 300 21.08 -5.49 -6.34
C ASP A 300 20.80 -5.60 -7.85
N HIS A 301 19.57 -5.96 -8.23
CA HIS A 301 19.12 -6.01 -9.62
C HIS A 301 18.45 -4.70 -10.09
N ARG A 302 18.32 -3.69 -9.21
CA ARG A 302 17.60 -2.44 -9.55
C ARG A 302 18.50 -1.39 -10.20
N TYR A 303 19.82 -1.57 -10.20
CA TYR A 303 20.77 -0.66 -10.82
C TYR A 303 21.84 -1.43 -11.62
N PRO A 304 22.44 -0.83 -12.68
CA PRO A 304 23.56 -1.42 -13.39
C PRO A 304 24.80 -1.53 -12.48
N SER A 305 25.59 -2.58 -12.64
CA SER A 305 26.77 -2.83 -11.79
C SER A 305 27.84 -1.72 -11.90
N ASP A 306 27.92 -1.04 -13.03
CA ASP A 306 28.80 0.12 -13.24
C ASP A 306 28.27 1.42 -12.59
N LYS A 307 27.11 1.36 -11.92
CA LYS A 307 26.47 2.46 -11.20
C LYS A 307 26.53 2.29 -9.67
N THR A 308 27.32 1.34 -9.19
CA THR A 308 27.57 1.19 -7.74
C THR A 308 28.28 2.43 -7.22
N ALA A 309 27.66 3.12 -6.26
CA ALA A 309 28.18 4.36 -5.66
C ALA A 309 28.60 4.14 -4.19
N PHE A 310 27.98 3.21 -3.50
CA PHE A 310 28.20 2.94 -2.08
C PHE A 310 28.61 1.50 -1.84
N THR A 311 29.41 1.30 -0.77
CA THR A 311 29.82 -0.01 -0.24
C THR A 311 29.28 -0.16 1.19
N ALA A 312 29.36 -1.36 1.77
CA ALA A 312 28.90 -1.63 3.14
C ALA A 312 29.62 -0.77 4.21
N GLN A 313 30.82 -0.27 3.91
CA GLN A 313 31.57 0.63 4.80
C GLN A 313 30.99 2.05 4.84
N ASP A 314 30.30 2.47 3.80
CA ASP A 314 29.69 3.80 3.71
C ASP A 314 28.39 3.90 4.51
N ILE A 315 27.77 2.76 4.88
CA ILE A 315 26.49 2.74 5.60
C ILE A 315 26.70 3.17 7.06
N PRO A 316 26.14 4.31 7.50
CA PRO A 316 26.40 4.91 8.81
C PRO A 316 25.58 4.25 9.94
N ARG A 317 25.45 2.91 9.93
CA ARG A 317 24.62 2.11 10.83
C ARG A 317 25.46 1.05 11.56
N SER A 318 25.79 1.31 12.81
CA SER A 318 26.58 0.38 13.66
C SER A 318 25.75 -0.76 14.25
N ASP A 319 24.45 -0.64 14.25
CA ASP A 319 23.48 -1.62 14.75
C ASP A 319 23.25 -2.80 13.79
N LEU A 320 23.64 -2.66 12.52
CA LEU A 320 23.46 -3.68 11.49
C LEU A 320 24.62 -4.67 11.42
N ASN A 321 24.31 -5.94 11.22
CA ASN A 321 25.31 -6.95 10.86
C ASN A 321 25.73 -6.80 9.36
N ASN A 322 26.72 -7.58 8.92
CA ASN A 322 27.27 -7.45 7.55
C ASN A 322 26.21 -7.71 6.48
N THR A 323 25.37 -8.76 6.61
CA THR A 323 24.34 -9.09 5.64
C THR A 323 23.27 -7.99 5.55
N GLN A 324 22.84 -7.46 6.68
CA GLN A 324 21.89 -6.34 6.72
C GLN A 324 22.47 -5.10 6.08
N ARG A 325 23.74 -4.81 6.36
CA ARG A 325 24.46 -3.68 5.79
C ARG A 325 24.61 -3.79 4.27
N ASP A 326 24.87 -5.00 3.75
CA ASP A 326 24.90 -5.27 2.31
C ASP A 326 23.53 -5.00 1.66
N ILE A 327 22.43 -5.42 2.28
CA ILE A 327 21.07 -5.16 1.80
C ILE A 327 20.79 -3.66 1.74
N VAL A 328 21.09 -2.91 2.81
CA VAL A 328 20.93 -1.44 2.84
C VAL A 328 21.80 -0.78 1.77
N THR A 329 23.03 -1.27 1.55
CA THR A 329 23.93 -0.78 0.51
C THR A 329 23.30 -0.89 -0.89
N HIS A 330 22.72 -2.05 -1.18
CA HIS A 330 22.06 -2.26 -2.47
C HIS A 330 20.82 -1.38 -2.63
N TYR A 331 20.06 -1.17 -1.55
CA TYR A 331 18.92 -0.25 -1.54
C TYR A 331 19.35 1.19 -1.82
N ASP A 332 20.40 1.68 -1.18
CA ASP A 332 20.92 3.02 -1.37
C ASP A 332 21.51 3.23 -2.77
N ASN A 333 22.16 2.20 -3.32
CA ASN A 333 22.64 2.21 -4.71
C ASN A 333 21.45 2.24 -5.72
N ALA A 334 20.38 1.50 -5.45
CA ALA A 334 19.15 1.56 -6.25
C ALA A 334 18.52 2.96 -6.17
N THR A 335 18.48 3.57 -5.00
CA THR A 335 18.00 4.93 -4.79
C THR A 335 18.86 5.95 -5.56
N ARG A 336 20.18 5.79 -5.53
CA ARG A 336 21.11 6.64 -6.28
C ARG A 336 20.92 6.50 -7.79
N TRP A 337 20.65 5.31 -8.28
CA TRP A 337 20.34 5.09 -9.69
C TRP A 337 18.98 5.68 -10.07
N ASN A 338 17.99 5.56 -9.22
CA ASN A 338 16.66 6.16 -9.43
C ASN A 338 16.75 7.69 -9.60
N ASP A 339 17.59 8.39 -8.82
CA ASP A 339 17.89 9.82 -8.98
C ASP A 339 18.37 10.15 -10.42
N GLU A 340 19.27 9.31 -10.97
CA GLU A 340 19.73 9.50 -12.35
C GLU A 340 18.64 9.23 -13.38
N VAL A 341 17.80 8.21 -13.14
CA VAL A 341 16.67 7.88 -14.03
C VAL A 341 15.65 9.02 -14.09
N VAL A 342 15.25 9.51 -12.92
CA VAL A 342 14.30 10.63 -12.84
C VAL A 342 14.89 11.87 -13.53
N ASP A 343 16.15 12.21 -13.26
CA ASP A 343 16.81 13.35 -13.89
C ASP A 343 16.85 13.25 -15.44
N ARG A 344 17.08 12.06 -15.99
CA ARG A 344 17.01 11.80 -17.44
C ARG A 344 15.63 12.06 -18.02
N ILE A 345 14.57 11.70 -17.30
CA ILE A 345 13.20 11.96 -17.72
C ILE A 345 12.95 13.49 -17.69
N LEU A 346 13.36 14.19 -16.62
CA LEU A 346 13.25 15.65 -16.55
C LEU A 346 13.96 16.33 -17.73
N LEU A 347 15.17 15.88 -18.06
CA LEU A 347 15.95 16.41 -19.18
C LEU A 347 15.25 16.19 -20.54
N HIS A 348 14.57 15.05 -20.73
CA HIS A 348 13.82 14.76 -21.95
C HIS A 348 12.69 15.79 -22.19
N PHE A 349 12.04 16.23 -21.12
CA PHE A 349 10.95 17.20 -21.19
C PHE A 349 11.41 18.67 -21.02
N ALA A 350 12.69 18.94 -20.80
CA ALA A 350 13.19 20.26 -20.42
C ALA A 350 12.92 21.37 -21.45
N GLN A 351 12.90 21.04 -22.76
CA GLN A 351 12.64 21.98 -23.83
C GLN A 351 11.16 22.14 -24.20
N GLN A 352 10.31 21.29 -23.65
CA GLN A 352 8.87 21.31 -23.84
C GLN A 352 8.23 22.22 -22.80
N ASP A 353 6.98 22.60 -23.00
CA ASP A 353 6.15 23.16 -21.93
C ASP A 353 5.56 21.99 -21.14
N ALA A 354 6.16 21.67 -19.99
CA ALA A 354 5.91 20.43 -19.28
C ALA A 354 5.97 20.60 -17.75
N LEU A 355 5.08 19.88 -17.10
CA LEU A 355 5.08 19.60 -15.66
C LEU A 355 5.39 18.13 -15.45
N VAL A 356 6.31 17.82 -14.54
CA VAL A 356 6.65 16.45 -14.14
C VAL A 356 6.40 16.28 -12.64
N ILE A 357 5.64 15.26 -12.28
CA ILE A 357 5.40 14.85 -10.91
C ILE A 357 6.11 13.51 -10.71
N TYR A 358 6.96 13.42 -9.70
CA TYR A 358 7.55 12.16 -9.24
C TYR A 358 7.09 11.84 -7.83
N PHE A 359 6.66 10.62 -7.62
CA PHE A 359 6.37 10.06 -6.30
C PHE A 359 6.60 8.54 -6.31
N SER A 360 6.75 7.92 -5.13
CA SER A 360 6.71 6.46 -5.04
C SER A 360 5.31 5.98 -4.71
N ASP A 361 4.96 4.81 -5.23
CA ASP A 361 3.68 4.15 -4.93
C ASP A 361 3.53 3.82 -3.44
N HIS A 362 4.59 3.36 -2.79
CA HIS A 362 4.73 3.18 -1.34
C HIS A 362 6.20 3.27 -0.91
N GLY A 363 6.43 3.26 0.40
CA GLY A 363 7.74 3.14 0.99
C GLY A 363 8.18 1.68 1.17
N GLU A 364 9.28 1.48 1.92
CA GLU A 364 9.89 0.17 2.16
C GLU A 364 10.58 0.16 3.51
N GLU A 365 10.42 -0.90 4.30
CA GLU A 365 11.23 -1.14 5.49
C GLU A 365 12.60 -1.66 5.08
N VAL A 366 13.69 -1.06 5.60
CA VAL A 366 15.07 -1.46 5.32
C VAL A 366 15.88 -1.51 6.63
N TYR A 367 15.40 -2.26 7.60
CA TYR A 367 15.95 -2.37 8.96
C TYR A 367 15.90 -1.08 9.79
N ASP A 368 15.07 -0.07 9.40
CA ASP A 368 15.03 1.24 10.06
C ASP A 368 14.10 1.28 11.27
N ALA A 369 13.12 0.39 11.34
CA ALA A 369 12.20 0.30 12.47
C ALA A 369 12.79 -0.42 13.70
N GLY A 370 14.06 -0.78 13.70
CA GLY A 370 14.70 -1.55 14.78
C GLY A 370 14.25 -3.02 14.83
N ILE A 371 13.66 -3.51 13.76
CA ILE A 371 13.24 -4.90 13.58
C ILE A 371 14.17 -5.62 12.61
N ASN A 372 14.31 -6.94 12.76
CA ASN A 372 15.13 -7.74 11.85
C ASN A 372 14.33 -8.11 10.58
N ALA A 373 13.90 -7.10 9.84
CA ALA A 373 13.12 -7.29 8.63
C ALA A 373 13.41 -6.20 7.60
N TYR A 374 13.22 -6.52 6.32
CA TYR A 374 13.21 -5.61 5.19
C TYR A 374 12.10 -6.01 4.21
N GLY A 375 11.70 -5.10 3.34
CA GLY A 375 10.54 -5.29 2.48
C GLY A 375 9.29 -4.64 3.09
N ARG A 376 8.14 -5.24 2.88
CA ARG A 376 6.85 -4.76 3.40
C ARG A 376 6.41 -5.60 4.57
N ILE A 377 6.07 -4.94 5.67
CA ILE A 377 5.63 -5.60 6.90
C ILE A 377 4.09 -5.60 6.91
N HIS A 378 3.52 -6.79 6.82
CA HIS A 378 2.08 -6.98 6.84
C HIS A 378 1.55 -7.15 8.27
N ASP A 379 1.70 -6.10 9.10
CA ASP A 379 1.18 -6.07 10.47
C ASP A 379 -0.16 -5.32 10.50
N GLU A 380 -1.14 -5.84 11.25
CA GLU A 380 -2.41 -5.14 11.49
C GLU A 380 -2.23 -3.87 12.35
N GLN A 381 -1.19 -3.83 13.17
CA GLN A 381 -0.87 -2.73 14.07
C GLN A 381 0.63 -2.36 13.98
N PRO A 382 1.06 -1.81 12.83
CA PRO A 382 2.46 -1.47 12.63
C PRO A 382 2.94 -0.40 13.63
N SER A 383 4.20 -0.46 14.00
CA SER A 383 4.83 0.59 14.81
C SER A 383 4.92 1.91 14.03
N ALA A 384 5.08 3.05 14.75
CA ALA A 384 5.26 4.35 14.07
C ALA A 384 6.46 4.36 13.12
N ALA A 385 7.53 3.63 13.44
CA ALA A 385 8.68 3.52 12.57
C ALA A 385 8.33 2.79 11.26
N VAL A 386 7.65 1.65 11.34
CA VAL A 386 7.16 0.92 10.15
C VAL A 386 6.20 1.78 9.35
N ILE A 387 5.27 2.50 10.00
CA ILE A 387 4.35 3.42 9.31
C ILE A 387 5.14 4.48 8.53
N ARG A 388 6.16 5.10 9.14
CA ARG A 388 6.97 6.10 8.43
C ARG A 388 7.72 5.50 7.25
N ASN A 389 8.34 4.35 7.43
CA ASN A 389 9.19 3.74 6.41
C ASN A 389 8.38 3.24 5.20
N GLU A 390 7.16 2.71 5.42
CA GLU A 390 6.38 2.07 4.37
C GLU A 390 5.30 2.98 3.75
N TYR A 391 4.87 4.05 4.45
CA TYR A 391 3.77 4.89 3.97
C TYR A 391 4.17 6.34 3.71
N GLU A 392 5.22 6.90 4.36
CA GLU A 392 5.74 8.19 3.96
C GLU A 392 6.60 8.05 2.71
N VAL A 393 6.26 8.80 1.68
CA VAL A 393 6.87 8.67 0.34
C VAL A 393 7.46 9.99 -0.13
N PRO A 394 8.52 9.94 -0.97
CA PRO A 394 8.97 11.13 -1.67
C PRO A 394 7.89 11.61 -2.65
N PHE A 395 7.68 12.92 -2.68
CA PHE A 395 6.79 13.56 -3.64
C PHE A 395 7.39 14.89 -4.09
N MET A 396 7.52 15.07 -5.39
CA MET A 396 8.09 16.30 -5.93
C MET A 396 7.48 16.69 -7.27
N ILE A 397 7.44 17.98 -7.53
CA ILE A 397 6.96 18.56 -8.78
C ILE A 397 8.09 19.36 -9.41
N TRP A 398 8.38 19.08 -10.67
CA TRP A 398 9.29 19.84 -11.50
C TRP A 398 8.54 20.50 -12.64
N GLY A 399 8.86 21.77 -12.91
CA GLY A 399 8.37 22.47 -14.09
C GLY A 399 9.51 22.77 -15.07
N SER A 400 9.29 22.57 -16.36
CA SER A 400 10.20 23.10 -17.38
C SER A 400 10.35 24.63 -17.28
N HIS A 401 11.38 25.20 -17.88
CA HIS A 401 11.55 26.64 -17.87
C HIS A 401 10.31 27.36 -18.43
N LYS A 402 9.73 26.85 -19.53
CA LYS A 402 8.52 27.40 -20.14
C LYS A 402 7.32 27.33 -19.20
N PHE A 403 7.16 26.20 -18.51
CA PHE A 403 6.08 26.03 -17.56
C PHE A 403 6.20 26.99 -16.37
N ARG A 404 7.40 27.09 -15.75
CA ARG A 404 7.63 28.00 -14.61
C ARG A 404 7.44 29.47 -14.96
N GLN A 405 7.75 29.88 -16.18
CA GLN A 405 7.47 31.24 -16.64
C GLN A 405 5.98 31.55 -16.69
N ARG A 406 5.13 30.57 -17.03
CA ARG A 406 3.68 30.77 -17.08
C ARG A 406 3.02 30.64 -15.70
N HIS A 407 3.63 29.90 -14.77
CA HIS A 407 3.07 29.60 -13.46
C HIS A 407 4.07 29.93 -12.34
N PRO A 408 4.51 31.19 -12.18
CA PRO A 408 5.54 31.56 -11.21
C PRO A 408 5.09 31.32 -9.75
N ASP A 409 3.79 31.50 -9.47
CA ASP A 409 3.23 31.41 -8.13
C ASP A 409 3.01 29.95 -7.65
N LEU A 410 3.04 28.99 -8.58
CA LEU A 410 2.78 27.58 -8.25
C LEU A 410 3.81 27.03 -7.27
N PHE A 411 5.06 27.50 -7.36
CA PHE A 411 6.20 26.98 -6.60
C PHE A 411 6.32 27.53 -5.17
N ALA A 412 5.33 28.31 -4.69
CA ALA A 412 5.34 28.89 -3.34
C ALA A 412 4.67 28.05 -2.25
N GLN A 413 4.12 26.86 -2.56
CA GLN A 413 3.21 26.13 -1.66
C GLN A 413 3.73 24.73 -1.32
N ILE A 414 4.80 24.65 -0.52
CA ILE A 414 5.57 23.41 -0.27
C ILE A 414 5.04 22.57 0.91
N HIS A 415 4.33 23.17 1.88
CA HIS A 415 4.00 22.54 3.17
C HIS A 415 2.52 22.20 3.30
N ARG A 416 2.01 21.36 2.42
CA ARG A 416 0.61 20.91 2.47
C ARG A 416 0.57 19.38 2.62
N PRO A 417 0.18 18.88 3.80
CA PRO A 417 0.03 17.44 4.01
C PRO A 417 -1.10 16.90 3.14
N PHE A 418 -0.85 15.82 2.41
CA PHE A 418 -1.88 15.13 1.65
C PHE A 418 -1.56 13.64 1.47
N SER A 419 -2.50 12.90 0.94
CA SER A 419 -2.39 11.48 0.62
C SER A 419 -2.50 11.26 -0.88
N HIS A 420 -1.88 10.21 -1.40
CA HIS A 420 -1.86 9.88 -2.83
C HIS A 420 -3.25 9.72 -3.46
N ASP A 421 -4.26 9.33 -2.69
CA ASP A 421 -5.63 9.24 -3.17
C ASP A 421 -6.24 10.63 -3.52
N ASP A 422 -5.59 11.73 -3.13
CA ASP A 422 -5.93 13.08 -3.56
C ASP A 422 -5.17 13.52 -4.85
N LEU A 423 -4.21 12.73 -5.33
CA LEU A 423 -3.43 13.03 -6.56
C LEU A 423 -4.29 13.31 -7.80
N PRO A 424 -5.41 12.60 -8.06
CA PRO A 424 -6.27 12.92 -9.18
C PRO A 424 -6.78 14.36 -9.19
N HIS A 425 -7.04 14.93 -8.00
CA HIS A 425 -7.52 16.31 -7.88
C HIS A 425 -6.41 17.31 -8.21
N LEU A 426 -5.16 17.07 -7.78
CA LEU A 426 -4.00 17.87 -8.20
C LEU A 426 -3.84 17.85 -9.73
N LEU A 427 -3.93 16.67 -10.34
CA LEU A 427 -3.79 16.52 -11.80
C LEU A 427 -4.93 17.19 -12.56
N LEU A 428 -6.16 17.05 -12.11
CA LEU A 428 -7.33 17.71 -12.71
C LEU A 428 -7.22 19.26 -12.57
N GLY A 429 -6.78 19.75 -11.42
CA GLY A 429 -6.58 21.18 -11.20
C GLY A 429 -5.54 21.78 -12.15
N ILE A 430 -4.38 21.13 -12.28
CA ILE A 430 -3.29 21.66 -13.11
C ILE A 430 -3.52 21.46 -14.61
N SER A 431 -4.30 20.45 -15.00
CA SER A 431 -4.67 20.22 -16.39
C SER A 431 -5.74 21.19 -16.89
N GLY A 432 -6.44 21.89 -15.98
CA GLY A 432 -7.57 22.72 -16.33
C GLY A 432 -8.78 21.95 -16.87
N ILE A 433 -8.87 20.65 -16.62
CA ILE A 433 -10.00 19.83 -17.04
C ILE A 433 -11.21 20.15 -16.15
N SER A 434 -12.26 20.69 -16.77
CA SER A 434 -13.52 20.95 -16.08
C SER A 434 -14.36 19.66 -16.00
N THR A 435 -14.55 19.16 -14.79
CA THR A 435 -15.28 17.92 -14.53
C THR A 435 -15.94 17.95 -13.15
N PRO A 436 -17.11 17.32 -12.95
CA PRO A 436 -17.72 17.21 -11.62
C PRO A 436 -16.91 16.36 -10.63
N TYR A 437 -15.91 15.60 -11.11
CA TYR A 437 -15.01 14.79 -10.26
C TYR A 437 -13.87 15.62 -9.64
N TYR A 438 -13.66 16.85 -10.03
CA TYR A 438 -12.65 17.72 -9.44
C TYR A 438 -13.14 18.33 -8.13
N GLN A 439 -12.39 18.11 -7.07
CA GLN A 439 -12.65 18.68 -5.73
C GLN A 439 -11.48 19.63 -5.36
N PRO A 440 -11.62 20.95 -5.50
CA PRO A 440 -10.53 21.90 -5.27
C PRO A 440 -10.04 21.96 -3.81
N GLN A 441 -10.84 21.49 -2.86
CA GLN A 441 -10.43 21.35 -1.45
C GLN A 441 -9.45 20.19 -1.21
N ARG A 442 -9.35 19.22 -2.14
CA ARG A 442 -8.42 18.10 -2.09
C ARG A 442 -7.15 18.34 -2.92
N ASP A 443 -7.16 19.34 -3.78
CA ASP A 443 -6.02 19.70 -4.62
C ASP A 443 -4.98 20.48 -3.82
N PRO A 444 -3.79 19.92 -3.50
CA PRO A 444 -2.78 20.59 -2.69
C PRO A 444 -2.17 21.83 -3.36
N LEU A 445 -2.41 22.07 -4.64
CA LEU A 445 -1.99 23.27 -5.36
C LEU A 445 -3.10 24.33 -5.39
N SER A 446 -4.34 23.97 -5.07
CA SER A 446 -5.47 24.90 -5.07
C SER A 446 -5.39 25.87 -3.89
N PRO A 447 -5.77 27.16 -4.08
CA PRO A 447 -5.96 28.09 -2.97
C PRO A 447 -7.09 27.68 -2.01
N LYS A 448 -7.98 26.77 -2.45
CA LYS A 448 -9.10 26.22 -1.65
C LYS A 448 -8.73 24.94 -0.91
N PHE A 449 -7.48 24.51 -0.97
CA PHE A 449 -7.03 23.28 -0.31
C PHE A 449 -7.35 23.28 1.19
N GLN A 450 -7.81 22.14 1.66
CA GLN A 450 -8.01 21.83 3.07
C GLN A 450 -7.44 20.45 3.36
N PRO A 451 -6.56 20.29 4.36
CA PRO A 451 -6.05 18.96 4.71
C PRO A 451 -7.20 17.99 5.00
N GLN A 452 -7.18 16.85 4.33
CA GLN A 452 -8.15 15.78 4.52
C GLN A 452 -7.63 14.78 5.56
N ARG A 453 -8.51 13.91 6.03
CA ARG A 453 -8.14 12.80 6.90
C ARG A 453 -7.36 11.77 6.09
N ARG A 454 -6.15 11.45 6.52
CA ARG A 454 -5.27 10.50 5.84
C ARG A 454 -5.43 9.10 6.42
N LEU A 455 -6.05 8.19 5.66
CA LEU A 455 -6.30 6.81 6.09
C LEU A 455 -5.29 5.85 5.47
N LEU A 456 -4.72 4.98 6.30
CA LEU A 456 -3.93 3.84 5.86
C LEU A 456 -4.83 2.61 5.76
N ARG A 457 -4.77 1.90 4.64
CA ARG A 457 -5.59 0.70 4.35
C ARG A 457 -7.08 0.93 4.61
N ASP A 458 -7.57 2.13 4.28
CA ASP A 458 -8.96 2.59 4.47
C ASP A 458 -9.49 2.52 5.92
N LYS A 459 -8.62 2.35 6.91
CA LYS A 459 -9.01 2.05 8.30
C LYS A 459 -8.27 2.87 9.35
N MET A 460 -6.95 2.94 9.24
CA MET A 460 -6.09 3.52 10.27
C MET A 460 -5.82 4.99 9.96
N ASP A 461 -6.18 5.86 10.87
CA ASP A 461 -5.83 7.28 10.79
C ASP A 461 -4.34 7.46 11.03
N TYR A 462 -3.60 7.88 10.00
CA TYR A 462 -2.16 8.05 10.00
C TYR A 462 -1.70 9.06 11.06
N ASP A 463 -2.32 10.23 11.10
CA ASP A 463 -1.93 11.30 12.02
C ASP A 463 -2.18 10.91 13.48
N ALA A 464 -3.32 10.28 13.75
CA ALA A 464 -3.64 9.78 15.08
C ALA A 464 -2.75 8.58 15.50
N ALA A 465 -2.32 7.73 14.57
CA ALA A 465 -1.43 6.62 14.86
C ALA A 465 -0.05 7.10 15.31
N LEU A 466 0.52 8.11 14.64
CA LEU A 466 1.80 8.70 15.03
C LEU A 466 1.75 9.50 16.33
N GLN A 467 0.63 10.18 16.63
CA GLN A 467 0.45 10.93 17.88
C GLN A 467 0.37 10.02 19.11
N ARG A 468 -0.35 8.89 19.00
CA ARG A 468 -0.52 7.93 20.11
C ARG A 468 0.82 7.35 20.58
N GLN A 469 1.74 7.10 19.68
CA GLN A 469 3.04 6.50 20.03
C GLN A 469 4.00 7.54 20.65
N LYS A 470 3.94 8.81 20.26
CA LYS A 470 4.66 9.88 20.97
C LYS A 470 4.24 10.04 22.42
N SER A 471 2.98 9.76 22.76
CA SER A 471 2.47 9.86 24.13
C SER A 471 2.75 8.62 25.00
N THR A 472 3.23 7.52 24.43
CA THR A 472 3.61 6.29 25.15
C THR A 472 5.13 6.18 25.40
N GLU A 473 5.93 7.05 24.79
CA GLU A 473 7.39 7.12 24.99
C GLU A 473 7.80 8.09 26.14
N PHE A 474 6.82 8.70 26.82
CA PHE A 474 6.97 9.49 28.05
C PHE A 474 6.34 8.77 29.24
#